data_68f1d60f03c94b13d9b47cd41a305643
#
_entry.id   68f1d60f03c94b13d9b47cd41a305643
#
_cell.length_a   1.000
_cell.length_b   1.000
_cell.length_c   1.000
_cell.angle_alpha   90.00
_cell.angle_beta   90.00
_cell.angle_gamma   90.00
#
_symmetry.space_group_name_H-M   'P 1'
#
loop_
_entity.id
_entity.type
_entity.pdbx_description
1 polymer ?
#
loop_
_entity_poly.entity_id
_entity_poly.type
_entity_poly.pdbx_seq_one_letter_code
_entity_poly.pdbx_strand_id
1 'polypeptide(L)'
;LAPYLRKFGCYTVPDFIGTRYGGNLARFSAVIVLTVASFTYVTAQINATGTIASVALDIPFEIAVYVGLASILMCSMLGGMRAVTWTQVAQYIVLIIAYLLPVFWISNNIGAGFFPHFMLADEVARIAELEGQFGFVKNSAADLATVPKGLSAITKAHSSVNATPWAFISLAVCMMAGTASLPHVMMRYFTTPSVRTARRSVGWSLFFIFLLYSSAPMLATLSKISLMDPNLATGIIGKSITEVQALDWYQNWNQAKLMFVSDFNGNGTLELNEFFMKGSAVVLATPEIAGLPYVISGLVAAGGMAAAM
;
A
#
# COMPACT_ATOMS: atom_id res chain seq x y z
N LEU A 1 24.28 -5.53 -3.57
CA LEU A 1 24.13 -6.98 -3.88
C LEU A 1 24.14 -7.24 -5.39
N ALA A 2 23.34 -6.55 -6.21
CA ALA A 2 23.16 -6.81 -7.64
C ALA A 2 24.46 -7.02 -8.45
N PRO A 3 25.46 -6.11 -8.39
CA PRO A 3 26.71 -6.30 -9.14
C PRO A 3 27.52 -7.53 -8.69
N TYR A 4 27.48 -7.84 -7.39
CA TYR A 4 28.20 -8.97 -6.84
C TYR A 4 27.56 -10.30 -7.23
N LEU A 5 26.23 -10.40 -7.14
CA LEU A 5 25.47 -11.58 -7.57
C LEU A 5 25.69 -11.85 -9.07
N ARG A 6 25.65 -10.80 -9.90
CA ARG A 6 25.90 -10.94 -11.33
C ARG A 6 27.35 -11.37 -11.64
N LYS A 7 28.32 -10.83 -10.91
CA LYS A 7 29.75 -11.21 -11.07
C LYS A 7 30.01 -12.67 -10.70
N PHE A 8 29.28 -13.20 -9.71
CA PHE A 8 29.42 -14.57 -9.23
C PHE A 8 28.96 -15.62 -10.26
N GLY A 9 27.98 -15.29 -11.11
CA GLY A 9 27.57 -16.11 -12.26
C GLY A 9 26.64 -17.28 -11.94
N CYS A 10 26.09 -17.38 -10.74
CA CYS A 10 25.05 -18.38 -10.41
C CYS A 10 23.68 -17.96 -10.96
N TYR A 11 22.80 -18.95 -11.16
CA TYR A 11 21.42 -18.72 -11.64
C TYR A 11 20.39 -18.62 -10.53
N THR A 12 20.67 -19.22 -9.36
CA THR A 12 19.75 -19.25 -8.23
C THR A 12 20.43 -18.84 -6.93
N VAL A 13 19.63 -18.36 -5.97
CA VAL A 13 20.14 -18.01 -4.63
C VAL A 13 20.66 -19.25 -3.87
N PRO A 14 19.97 -20.40 -3.88
CA PRO A 14 20.51 -21.61 -3.27
C PRO A 14 21.85 -22.08 -3.86
N ASP A 15 22.04 -21.92 -5.18
CA ASP A 15 23.33 -22.24 -5.82
C ASP A 15 24.44 -21.30 -5.36
N PHE A 16 24.13 -20.00 -5.27
CA PHE A 16 25.07 -19.02 -4.72
C PHE A 16 25.50 -19.39 -3.29
N ILE A 17 24.54 -19.71 -2.42
CA ILE A 17 24.82 -20.08 -1.03
C ILE A 17 25.59 -21.40 -0.94
N GLY A 18 25.18 -22.41 -1.71
CA GLY A 18 25.86 -23.69 -1.76
C GLY A 18 27.32 -23.60 -2.24
N THR A 19 27.58 -22.76 -3.24
CA THR A 19 28.92 -22.52 -3.76
C THR A 19 29.77 -21.66 -2.81
N ARG A 20 29.16 -20.66 -2.15
CA ARG A 20 29.86 -19.72 -1.25
C ARG A 20 30.29 -20.36 0.08
N TYR A 21 29.36 -21.11 0.70
CA TYR A 21 29.54 -21.69 2.04
C TYR A 21 29.89 -23.17 2.03
N GLY A 22 29.74 -23.82 0.89
CA GLY A 22 30.03 -25.24 0.69
C GLY A 22 28.96 -26.17 1.24
N GLY A 23 28.80 -27.33 0.59
CA GLY A 23 27.98 -28.43 1.05
C GLY A 23 26.50 -28.39 0.68
N ASN A 24 25.95 -29.62 0.67
CA ASN A 24 24.52 -29.81 0.34
C ASN A 24 23.57 -29.28 1.45
N LEU A 25 24.04 -29.24 2.69
CA LEU A 25 23.24 -28.73 3.82
C LEU A 25 22.94 -27.24 3.67
N ALA A 26 23.95 -26.42 3.30
CA ALA A 26 23.75 -25.00 3.07
C ALA A 26 22.79 -24.73 1.91
N ARG A 27 22.91 -25.50 0.81
CA ARG A 27 21.97 -25.43 -0.31
C ARG A 27 20.56 -25.82 0.09
N PHE A 28 20.38 -26.91 0.83
CA PHE A 28 19.07 -27.38 1.30
C PHE A 28 18.40 -26.38 2.23
N SER A 29 19.13 -25.83 3.19
CA SER A 29 18.62 -24.77 4.08
C SER A 29 18.18 -23.54 3.30
N ALA A 30 18.94 -23.13 2.29
CA ALA A 30 18.59 -22.00 1.44
C ALA A 30 17.32 -22.26 0.62
N VAL A 31 17.09 -23.50 0.15
CA VAL A 31 15.84 -23.88 -0.55
C VAL A 31 14.65 -23.77 0.37
N ILE A 32 14.75 -24.27 1.62
CA ILE A 32 13.65 -24.19 2.59
C ILE A 32 13.29 -22.73 2.87
N VAL A 33 14.27 -21.89 3.19
CA VAL A 33 14.04 -20.47 3.49
C VAL A 33 13.43 -19.75 2.28
N LEU A 34 13.93 -20.00 1.08
CA LEU A 34 13.41 -19.43 -0.15
C LEU A 34 11.96 -19.84 -0.41
N THR A 35 11.62 -21.10 -0.18
CA THR A 35 10.26 -21.61 -0.36
C THR A 35 9.29 -20.96 0.62
N VAL A 36 9.65 -20.90 1.91
CA VAL A 36 8.82 -20.26 2.94
C VAL A 36 8.63 -18.79 2.67
N ALA A 37 9.70 -18.06 2.35
CA ALA A 37 9.63 -16.64 2.03
C ALA A 37 8.76 -16.36 0.78
N SER A 38 8.90 -17.17 -0.27
CA SER A 38 8.11 -17.04 -1.50
C SER A 38 6.64 -17.36 -1.25
N PHE A 39 6.34 -18.39 -0.47
CA PHE A 39 4.97 -18.75 -0.12
C PHE A 39 4.27 -17.63 0.66
N THR A 40 4.94 -17.08 1.68
CA THR A 40 4.42 -15.95 2.46
C THR A 40 4.15 -14.73 1.57
N TYR A 41 5.06 -14.42 0.65
CA TYR A 41 4.91 -13.32 -0.29
C TYR A 41 3.70 -13.52 -1.23
N VAL A 42 3.58 -14.71 -1.83
CA VAL A 42 2.46 -15.04 -2.73
C VAL A 42 1.13 -14.96 -2.01
N THR A 43 1.06 -15.44 -0.76
CA THR A 43 -0.17 -15.36 0.06
C THR A 43 -0.60 -13.90 0.27
N ALA A 44 0.35 -13.00 0.57
CA ALA A 44 0.06 -11.58 0.72
C ALA A 44 -0.43 -10.94 -0.60
N GLN A 45 0.19 -11.30 -1.73
CA GLN A 45 -0.19 -10.79 -3.06
C GLN A 45 -1.60 -11.27 -3.47
N ILE A 46 -1.91 -12.54 -3.28
CA ILE A 46 -3.24 -13.08 -3.59
C ILE A 46 -4.32 -12.40 -2.75
N ASN A 47 -4.04 -12.15 -1.47
CA ASN A 47 -4.97 -11.42 -0.61
C ASN A 47 -5.21 -9.98 -1.11
N ALA A 48 -4.15 -9.28 -1.49
CA ALA A 48 -4.25 -7.93 -2.05
C ALA A 48 -5.05 -7.92 -3.37
N THR A 49 -4.72 -8.82 -4.30
CA THR A 49 -5.44 -8.98 -5.57
C THR A 49 -6.91 -9.29 -5.36
N GLY A 50 -7.23 -10.24 -4.46
CA GLY A 50 -8.60 -10.59 -4.11
C GLY A 50 -9.39 -9.41 -3.52
N THR A 51 -8.77 -8.64 -2.63
CA THR A 51 -9.41 -7.44 -2.05
C THR A 51 -9.72 -6.39 -3.12
N ILE A 52 -8.77 -6.09 -4.00
CA ILE A 52 -8.95 -5.08 -5.05
C ILE A 52 -9.98 -5.55 -6.08
N ALA A 53 -9.89 -6.80 -6.52
CA ALA A 53 -10.83 -7.37 -7.49
C ALA A 53 -12.26 -7.46 -6.92
N SER A 54 -12.41 -7.78 -5.64
CA SER A 54 -13.70 -7.80 -4.96
C SER A 54 -14.37 -6.44 -5.00
N VAL A 55 -13.65 -5.38 -4.69
CA VAL A 55 -14.18 -4.01 -4.71
C VAL A 55 -14.41 -3.51 -6.15
N ALA A 56 -13.46 -3.75 -7.05
CA ALA A 56 -13.54 -3.22 -8.41
C ALA A 56 -14.58 -3.90 -9.30
N LEU A 57 -14.88 -5.18 -9.05
CA LEU A 57 -15.80 -6.00 -9.85
C LEU A 57 -17.12 -6.30 -9.12
N ASP A 58 -17.26 -5.85 -7.88
CA ASP A 58 -18.41 -6.12 -7.01
C ASP A 58 -18.74 -7.63 -6.90
N ILE A 59 -17.69 -8.45 -6.68
CA ILE A 59 -17.80 -9.90 -6.54
C ILE A 59 -17.34 -10.36 -5.15
N PRO A 60 -17.84 -11.49 -4.63
CA PRO A 60 -17.37 -12.04 -3.36
C PRO A 60 -15.86 -12.25 -3.35
N PHE A 61 -15.22 -11.96 -2.22
CA PHE A 61 -13.77 -12.05 -2.04
C PHE A 61 -13.21 -13.43 -2.44
N GLU A 62 -13.93 -14.50 -2.10
CA GLU A 62 -13.53 -15.87 -2.41
C GLU A 62 -13.42 -16.10 -3.93
N ILE A 63 -14.36 -15.57 -4.71
CA ILE A 63 -14.32 -15.66 -6.18
C ILE A 63 -13.22 -14.77 -6.74
N ALA A 64 -13.09 -13.54 -6.21
CA ALA A 64 -12.08 -12.58 -6.62
C ALA A 64 -10.64 -13.13 -6.48
N VAL A 65 -10.37 -13.89 -5.43
CA VAL A 65 -9.09 -14.58 -5.20
C VAL A 65 -8.77 -15.56 -6.33
N TYR A 66 -9.73 -16.38 -6.74
CA TYR A 66 -9.53 -17.37 -7.82
C TYR A 66 -9.34 -16.70 -9.19
N VAL A 67 -10.09 -15.64 -9.46
CA VAL A 67 -9.95 -14.84 -10.71
C VAL A 67 -8.55 -14.21 -10.78
N GLY A 68 -8.09 -13.60 -9.69
CA GLY A 68 -6.75 -13.03 -9.59
C GLY A 68 -5.65 -14.08 -9.75
N LEU A 69 -5.78 -15.21 -9.05
CA LEU A 69 -4.83 -16.32 -9.15
C LEU A 69 -4.74 -16.89 -10.56
N ALA A 70 -5.88 -17.12 -11.22
CA ALA A 70 -5.92 -17.61 -12.59
C ALA A 70 -5.21 -16.67 -13.56
N SER A 71 -5.42 -15.35 -13.41
CA SER A 71 -4.76 -14.32 -14.22
C SER A 71 -3.24 -14.35 -14.05
N ILE A 72 -2.75 -14.41 -12.80
CA ILE A 72 -1.32 -14.48 -12.48
C ILE A 72 -0.70 -15.77 -13.06
N LEU A 73 -1.35 -16.92 -12.86
CA LEU A 73 -0.86 -18.19 -13.37
C LEU A 73 -0.79 -18.21 -14.90
N MET A 74 -1.82 -17.71 -15.57
CA MET A 74 -1.87 -17.64 -17.02
C MET A 74 -0.73 -16.80 -17.59
N CYS A 75 -0.50 -15.61 -17.04
CA CYS A 75 0.61 -14.75 -17.46
C CYS A 75 1.98 -15.38 -17.18
N SER A 76 2.15 -16.02 -16.03
CA SER A 76 3.43 -16.60 -15.63
C SER A 76 3.78 -17.87 -16.38
N MET A 77 2.81 -18.79 -16.55
CA MET A 77 3.06 -20.08 -17.21
C MET A 77 3.27 -19.96 -18.72
N LEU A 78 2.51 -19.10 -19.39
CA LEU A 78 2.58 -18.96 -20.86
C LEU A 78 3.75 -18.09 -21.31
N GLY A 79 4.16 -17.12 -20.48
CA GLY A 79 5.06 -16.07 -20.92
C GLY A 79 6.51 -16.19 -20.46
N GLY A 80 6.80 -16.97 -19.43
CA GLY A 80 8.13 -17.08 -18.82
C GLY A 80 8.72 -15.75 -18.33
N MET A 81 9.99 -15.74 -17.95
CA MET A 81 10.67 -14.57 -17.36
C MET A 81 10.65 -13.29 -18.22
N ARG A 82 10.70 -13.46 -19.54
CA ARG A 82 10.70 -12.31 -20.48
C ARG A 82 9.35 -11.61 -20.49
N ALA A 83 8.28 -12.37 -20.62
CA ALA A 83 6.93 -11.81 -20.62
C ALA A 83 6.58 -11.19 -19.27
N VAL A 84 6.88 -11.87 -18.16
CA VAL A 84 6.70 -11.32 -16.81
C VAL A 84 7.42 -9.99 -16.65
N THR A 85 8.64 -9.85 -17.16
CA THR A 85 9.40 -8.58 -17.07
C THR A 85 8.71 -7.46 -17.85
N TRP A 86 8.28 -7.70 -19.09
CA TRP A 86 7.58 -6.69 -19.90
C TRP A 86 6.21 -6.32 -19.34
N THR A 87 5.46 -7.30 -18.87
CA THR A 87 4.17 -7.07 -18.20
C THR A 87 4.35 -6.17 -16.99
N GLN A 88 5.37 -6.42 -16.17
CA GLN A 88 5.64 -5.58 -15.00
C GLN A 88 6.12 -4.17 -15.34
N VAL A 89 6.79 -3.96 -16.47
CA VAL A 89 7.10 -2.60 -16.96
C VAL A 89 5.81 -1.85 -17.27
N ALA A 90 4.88 -2.48 -18.00
CA ALA A 90 3.57 -1.88 -18.31
C ALA A 90 2.76 -1.62 -17.03
N GLN A 91 2.70 -2.59 -16.14
CA GLN A 91 2.03 -2.47 -14.83
C GLN A 91 2.62 -1.33 -13.99
N TYR A 92 3.95 -1.17 -13.97
CA TYR A 92 4.59 -0.09 -13.23
C TYR A 92 4.25 1.30 -13.80
N ILE A 93 4.14 1.43 -15.12
CA ILE A 93 3.72 2.70 -15.76
C ILE A 93 2.29 3.05 -15.31
N VAL A 94 1.38 2.10 -15.36
CA VAL A 94 -0.01 2.30 -14.89
C VAL A 94 -0.03 2.65 -13.40
N LEU A 95 0.71 1.90 -12.59
CA LEU A 95 0.80 2.11 -11.14
C LEU A 95 1.28 3.52 -10.78
N ILE A 96 2.38 3.99 -11.40
CA ILE A 96 2.96 5.29 -11.06
C ILE A 96 2.03 6.44 -11.43
N ILE A 97 1.35 6.35 -12.57
CA ILE A 97 0.36 7.35 -12.99
C ILE A 97 -0.85 7.31 -12.04
N ALA A 98 -1.37 6.12 -11.76
CA ALA A 98 -2.51 5.91 -10.88
C ALA A 98 -2.26 6.41 -9.44
N TYR A 99 -1.01 6.34 -8.98
CA TYR A 99 -0.64 6.76 -7.64
C TYR A 99 -0.34 8.26 -7.53
N LEU A 100 0.39 8.80 -8.50
CA LEU A 100 0.80 10.22 -8.47
C LEU A 100 -0.34 11.17 -8.84
N LEU A 101 -1.20 10.79 -9.79
CA LEU A 101 -2.25 11.66 -10.28
C LEU A 101 -3.23 12.11 -9.19
N PRO A 102 -3.75 11.23 -8.32
CA PRO A 102 -4.57 11.65 -7.18
C PRO A 102 -3.83 12.58 -6.22
N VAL A 103 -2.56 12.29 -5.94
CA VAL A 103 -1.73 13.12 -5.03
C VAL A 103 -1.65 14.56 -5.53
N PHE A 104 -1.31 14.75 -6.81
CA PHE A 104 -1.24 16.09 -7.41
C PHE A 104 -2.61 16.76 -7.48
N TRP A 105 -3.64 16.02 -7.84
CA TRP A 105 -4.99 16.57 -7.97
C TRP A 105 -5.56 17.02 -6.63
N ILE A 106 -5.50 16.16 -5.61
CA ILE A 106 -5.98 16.48 -4.27
C ILE A 106 -5.18 17.67 -3.71
N SER A 107 -3.86 17.65 -3.84
CA SER A 107 -2.99 18.73 -3.39
C SER A 107 -3.38 20.09 -3.99
N ASN A 108 -3.71 20.11 -5.28
CA ASN A 108 -4.17 21.33 -5.95
C ASN A 108 -5.56 21.77 -5.44
N ASN A 109 -6.48 20.83 -5.22
CA ASN A 109 -7.83 21.12 -4.76
C ASN A 109 -7.87 21.68 -3.33
N ILE A 110 -6.99 21.21 -2.45
CA ILE A 110 -6.91 21.69 -1.05
C ILE A 110 -6.03 22.93 -0.89
N GLY A 111 -5.45 23.43 -1.99
CA GLY A 111 -4.60 24.62 -1.97
C GLY A 111 -3.15 24.37 -1.52
N ALA A 112 -2.70 23.12 -1.38
CA ALA A 112 -1.34 22.77 -0.99
C ALA A 112 -0.31 22.92 -2.13
N GLY A 113 -0.73 23.35 -3.33
CA GLY A 113 0.13 23.62 -4.47
C GLY A 113 0.39 22.38 -5.34
N PHE A 114 1.05 22.61 -6.49
CA PHE A 114 1.26 21.57 -7.50
C PHE A 114 2.31 20.52 -7.10
N PHE A 115 3.29 20.89 -6.26
CA PHE A 115 4.32 19.97 -5.78
C PHE A 115 4.15 19.66 -4.29
N PRO A 116 3.25 18.74 -3.92
CA PRO A 116 2.90 18.48 -2.54
C PRO A 116 4.07 17.98 -1.68
N HIS A 117 5.09 17.38 -2.29
CA HIS A 117 6.27 16.88 -1.58
C HIS A 117 7.04 17.93 -0.80
N PHE A 118 7.02 19.19 -1.29
CA PHE A 118 7.67 20.32 -0.60
C PHE A 118 6.81 20.90 0.51
N MET A 119 5.49 20.69 0.45
CA MET A 119 4.52 21.21 1.41
C MET A 119 4.14 20.19 2.50
N LEU A 120 4.75 19.01 2.50
CA LEU A 120 4.40 17.92 3.45
C LEU A 120 4.48 18.38 4.92
N ALA A 121 5.47 19.19 5.27
CA ALA A 121 5.64 19.67 6.65
C ALA A 121 4.49 20.59 7.07
N ASP A 122 4.07 21.49 6.19
CA ASP A 122 2.97 22.43 6.44
C ASP A 122 1.63 21.68 6.54
N GLU A 123 1.40 20.69 5.68
CA GLU A 123 0.18 19.88 5.70
C GLU A 123 0.12 18.96 6.94
N VAL A 124 1.24 18.46 7.41
CA VAL A 124 1.31 17.72 8.67
C VAL A 124 1.02 18.63 9.87
N ALA A 125 1.48 19.89 9.84
CA ALA A 125 1.14 20.87 10.87
C ALA A 125 -0.36 21.20 10.85
N ARG A 126 -0.98 21.35 9.65
CA ARG A 126 -2.43 21.51 9.49
C ARG A 126 -3.23 20.34 10.08
N ILE A 127 -2.79 19.10 9.86
CA ILE A 127 -3.42 17.93 10.49
C ILE A 127 -3.34 18.03 12.02
N ALA A 128 -2.19 18.40 12.58
CA ALA A 128 -2.01 18.51 14.02
C ALA A 128 -2.96 19.58 14.63
N GLU A 129 -3.19 20.67 13.91
CA GLU A 129 -4.17 21.69 14.30
C GLU A 129 -5.60 21.14 14.27
N LEU A 130 -6.00 20.48 13.19
CA LEU A 130 -7.33 19.84 13.06
C LEU A 130 -7.54 18.76 14.14
N GLU A 131 -6.53 17.94 14.41
CA GLU A 131 -6.56 16.96 15.50
C GLU A 131 -6.74 17.62 16.89
N GLY A 132 -6.19 18.81 17.08
CA GLY A 132 -6.39 19.61 18.28
C GLY A 132 -7.82 20.15 18.40
N GLN A 133 -8.44 20.54 17.28
CA GLN A 133 -9.81 21.05 17.25
C GLN A 133 -10.85 19.96 17.54
N PHE A 134 -10.73 18.80 16.92
CA PHE A 134 -11.71 17.69 17.09
C PHE A 134 -11.48 16.85 18.35
N GLY A 135 -10.26 16.86 18.89
CA GLY A 135 -9.87 16.00 20.00
C GLY A 135 -9.76 14.52 19.63
N PHE A 136 -9.13 13.75 20.49
CA PHE A 136 -9.08 12.28 20.39
C PHE A 136 -9.61 11.65 21.66
N VAL A 137 -10.77 11.05 21.57
CA VAL A 137 -11.34 10.22 22.62
C VAL A 137 -10.83 8.79 22.45
N LYS A 138 -10.48 8.11 23.52
CA LYS A 138 -10.10 6.70 23.49
C LYS A 138 -11.38 5.85 23.51
N ASN A 139 -11.54 4.99 22.52
CA ASN A 139 -12.61 4.01 22.52
C ASN A 139 -12.43 3.01 23.67
N SER A 140 -13.52 2.58 24.29
CA SER A 140 -13.49 1.52 25.27
C SER A 140 -13.23 0.14 24.59
N ALA A 141 -12.82 -0.85 25.38
CA ALA A 141 -12.67 -2.20 24.85
C ALA A 141 -14.01 -2.79 24.35
N ALA A 142 -15.13 -2.37 24.96
CA ALA A 142 -16.45 -2.78 24.53
C ALA A 142 -16.83 -2.20 23.16
N ASP A 143 -16.53 -0.92 22.92
CA ASP A 143 -16.77 -0.25 21.65
C ASP A 143 -15.96 -0.92 20.53
N LEU A 144 -14.68 -1.18 20.76
CA LEU A 144 -13.80 -1.84 19.80
C LEU A 144 -14.22 -3.30 19.48
N ALA A 145 -14.93 -3.96 20.38
CA ALA A 145 -15.44 -5.31 20.15
C ALA A 145 -16.53 -5.35 19.06
N THR A 146 -17.23 -4.23 18.83
CA THR A 146 -18.27 -4.11 17.78
C THR A 146 -17.70 -3.84 16.40
N VAL A 147 -16.45 -3.36 16.33
CA VAL A 147 -15.76 -3.04 15.07
C VAL A 147 -15.35 -4.30 14.31
N PRO A 148 -15.62 -4.41 13.01
CA PRO A 148 -15.16 -5.53 12.21
C PRO A 148 -13.63 -5.73 12.30
N LYS A 149 -13.20 -6.99 12.39
CA LYS A 149 -11.77 -7.33 12.53
C LYS A 149 -10.95 -6.77 11.36
N GLY A 150 -9.81 -6.17 11.69
CA GLY A 150 -8.85 -5.66 10.70
C GLY A 150 -9.09 -4.22 10.26
N LEU A 151 -10.10 -3.55 10.79
CA LEU A 151 -10.28 -2.11 10.65
C LEU A 151 -9.56 -1.38 11.78
N SER A 152 -9.08 -0.18 11.48
CA SER A 152 -8.41 0.71 12.44
C SER A 152 -9.04 2.08 12.42
N ALA A 153 -9.22 2.68 13.57
CA ALA A 153 -9.64 4.08 13.67
C ALA A 153 -8.57 5.01 13.10
N ILE A 154 -8.96 6.23 12.73
CA ILE A 154 -8.01 7.27 12.38
C ILE A 154 -7.11 7.53 13.59
N THR A 155 -5.80 7.41 13.38
CA THR A 155 -4.78 7.63 14.42
C THR A 155 -4.17 9.02 14.30
N LYS A 156 -3.65 9.55 15.40
CA LYS A 156 -2.90 10.81 15.37
C LYS A 156 -1.73 10.75 14.38
N ALA A 157 -1.42 11.87 13.73
CA ALA A 157 -0.33 11.96 12.75
C ALA A 157 1.02 11.49 13.29
N HIS A 158 1.27 11.72 14.59
CA HIS A 158 2.52 11.33 15.26
C HIS A 158 2.34 10.16 16.22
N SER A 159 1.18 9.49 16.25
CA SER A 159 1.03 8.26 17.00
C SER A 159 1.83 7.17 16.30
N SER A 160 3.06 6.98 16.74
CA SER A 160 3.85 5.89 16.24
C SER A 160 3.29 4.57 16.78
N VAL A 161 3.04 3.62 15.87
CA VAL A 161 2.92 2.20 16.23
C VAL A 161 4.14 1.74 17.03
N ASN A 162 5.24 2.47 16.90
CA ASN A 162 6.51 2.27 17.58
C ASN A 162 6.74 3.39 18.60
N ALA A 163 6.29 3.17 19.82
CA ALA A 163 6.37 4.13 20.92
C ALA A 163 7.81 4.51 21.35
N THR A 164 8.84 3.83 20.82
CA THR A 164 10.23 4.08 21.16
C THR A 164 11.12 4.26 19.94
N PRO A 165 12.17 5.12 19.99
CA PRO A 165 13.13 5.26 18.88
C PRO A 165 13.78 3.94 18.45
N TRP A 166 14.01 3.03 19.41
CA TRP A 166 14.57 1.71 19.14
C TRP A 166 13.63 0.81 18.34
N ALA A 167 12.34 0.86 18.61
CA ALA A 167 11.35 0.12 17.82
C ALA A 167 11.30 0.62 16.38
N PHE A 168 11.39 1.94 16.17
CA PHE A 168 11.46 2.53 14.84
C PHE A 168 12.73 2.11 14.08
N ILE A 169 13.90 2.19 14.74
CA ILE A 169 15.17 1.75 14.13
C ILE A 169 15.13 0.25 13.79
N SER A 170 14.62 -0.58 14.70
CA SER A 170 14.47 -2.02 14.48
C SER A 170 13.56 -2.32 13.28
N LEU A 171 12.45 -1.60 13.15
CA LEU A 171 11.54 -1.73 12.00
C LEU A 171 12.25 -1.31 10.70
N ALA A 172 12.95 -0.17 10.71
CA ALA A 172 13.68 0.30 9.54
C ALA A 172 14.73 -0.71 9.07
N VAL A 173 15.54 -1.25 10.00
CA VAL A 173 16.54 -2.28 9.69
C VAL A 173 15.88 -3.57 9.17
N CYS A 174 14.78 -4.00 9.80
CA CYS A 174 14.02 -5.17 9.37
C CYS A 174 13.49 -5.00 7.93
N MET A 175 12.89 -3.86 7.62
CA MET A 175 12.38 -3.56 6.28
C MET A 175 13.48 -3.46 5.24
N MET A 176 14.61 -2.82 5.56
CA MET A 176 15.77 -2.73 4.68
C MET A 176 16.37 -4.11 4.37
N ALA A 177 16.63 -4.91 5.41
CA ALA A 177 17.19 -6.25 5.26
C ALA A 177 16.20 -7.19 4.53
N GLY A 178 14.93 -7.16 4.91
CA GLY A 178 13.86 -7.96 4.30
C GLY A 178 13.72 -7.66 2.81
N THR A 179 13.60 -6.39 2.43
CA THR A 179 13.48 -5.98 1.03
C THR A 179 14.72 -6.36 0.21
N ALA A 180 15.92 -6.20 0.78
CA ALA A 180 17.16 -6.56 0.10
C ALA A 180 17.34 -8.06 -0.14
N SER A 181 16.69 -8.91 0.68
CA SER A 181 16.81 -10.37 0.63
C SER A 181 15.67 -11.07 -0.10
N LEU A 182 14.68 -10.34 -0.65
CA LEU A 182 13.56 -10.93 -1.36
C LEU A 182 14.02 -11.79 -2.55
N PRO A 183 13.64 -13.08 -2.60
CA PRO A 183 14.15 -14.02 -3.60
C PRO A 183 13.85 -13.60 -5.03
N HIS A 184 12.63 -13.14 -5.29
CA HIS A 184 12.18 -12.72 -6.63
C HIS A 184 12.91 -11.45 -7.13
N VAL A 185 13.37 -10.57 -6.23
CA VAL A 185 14.20 -9.41 -6.58
C VAL A 185 15.62 -9.86 -6.91
N MET A 186 16.20 -10.74 -6.10
CA MET A 186 17.57 -11.23 -6.31
C MET A 186 17.72 -12.02 -7.62
N MET A 187 16.74 -12.85 -7.98
CA MET A 187 16.76 -13.62 -9.22
C MET A 187 16.86 -12.75 -10.47
N ARG A 188 16.30 -11.54 -10.45
CA ARG A 188 16.38 -10.62 -11.60
C ARG A 188 17.77 -10.08 -11.86
N TYR A 189 18.63 -10.00 -10.84
CA TYR A 189 20.01 -9.57 -11.02
C TYR A 189 20.85 -10.59 -11.80
N PHE A 190 20.49 -11.87 -11.74
CA PHE A 190 21.17 -12.90 -12.54
C PHE A 190 20.82 -12.82 -14.04
N THR A 191 19.66 -12.25 -14.40
CA THR A 191 19.23 -12.12 -15.79
C THR A 191 19.79 -10.89 -16.51
N THR A 192 20.48 -9.98 -15.80
CA THR A 192 21.07 -8.78 -16.42
C THR A 192 22.26 -9.14 -17.32
N PRO A 193 22.43 -8.48 -18.50
CA PRO A 193 23.50 -8.83 -19.44
C PRO A 193 24.91 -8.64 -18.89
N SER A 194 25.13 -7.58 -18.10
CA SER A 194 26.45 -7.23 -17.57
C SER A 194 26.39 -6.58 -16.19
N VAL A 195 27.51 -6.58 -15.47
CA VAL A 195 27.66 -5.90 -14.18
C VAL A 195 27.44 -4.39 -14.30
N ARG A 196 27.85 -3.78 -15.42
CA ARG A 196 27.65 -2.35 -15.69
C ARG A 196 26.16 -2.04 -15.84
N THR A 197 25.44 -2.86 -16.58
CA THR A 197 23.98 -2.75 -16.75
C THR A 197 23.26 -2.93 -15.41
N ALA A 198 23.67 -3.90 -14.59
CA ALA A 198 23.12 -4.11 -13.25
C ALA A 198 23.30 -2.89 -12.36
N ARG A 199 24.45 -2.21 -12.37
CA ARG A 199 24.66 -0.95 -11.61
C ARG A 199 23.76 0.18 -12.09
N ARG A 200 23.63 0.35 -13.42
CA ARG A 200 22.78 1.40 -14.00
C ARG A 200 21.30 1.16 -13.69
N SER A 201 20.84 -0.08 -13.75
CA SER A 201 19.45 -0.43 -13.43
C SER A 201 19.11 -0.18 -11.95
N VAL A 202 20.06 -0.43 -11.02
CA VAL A 202 19.86 -0.06 -9.61
C VAL A 202 19.65 1.44 -9.44
N GLY A 203 20.41 2.30 -10.12
CA GLY A 203 20.25 3.74 -10.05
C GLY A 203 18.84 4.19 -10.48
N TRP A 204 18.38 3.70 -11.64
CA TRP A 204 17.02 3.98 -12.11
C TRP A 204 15.94 3.41 -11.18
N SER A 205 16.13 2.20 -10.67
CA SER A 205 15.20 1.60 -9.72
C SER A 205 15.06 2.45 -8.45
N LEU A 206 16.18 2.95 -7.91
CA LEU A 206 16.15 3.83 -6.73
C LEU A 206 15.41 5.12 -7.00
N PHE A 207 15.60 5.73 -8.18
CA PHE A 207 14.87 6.94 -8.57
C PHE A 207 13.35 6.70 -8.60
N PHE A 208 12.90 5.64 -9.26
CA PHE A 208 11.48 5.32 -9.35
C PHE A 208 10.87 4.89 -8.02
N ILE A 209 11.63 4.14 -7.20
CA ILE A 209 11.22 3.77 -5.85
C ILE A 209 11.07 5.03 -4.99
N PHE A 210 12.03 5.94 -5.03
CA PHE A 210 11.96 7.21 -4.31
C PHE A 210 10.71 8.02 -4.71
N LEU A 211 10.44 8.14 -5.99
CA LEU A 211 9.28 8.86 -6.51
C LEU A 211 7.96 8.30 -5.98
N LEU A 212 7.80 6.98 -5.97
CA LEU A 212 6.60 6.31 -5.47
C LEU A 212 6.49 6.41 -3.94
N TYR A 213 7.56 6.07 -3.22
CA TYR A 213 7.52 6.03 -1.75
C TYR A 213 7.50 7.40 -1.08
N SER A 214 8.05 8.44 -1.72
CA SER A 214 7.90 9.81 -1.22
C SER A 214 6.47 10.33 -1.33
N SER A 215 5.69 9.79 -2.28
CA SER A 215 4.29 10.16 -2.46
C SER A 215 3.34 9.46 -1.47
N ALA A 216 3.75 8.33 -0.87
CA ALA A 216 2.91 7.57 0.05
C ALA A 216 2.53 8.38 1.32
N PRO A 217 3.47 8.98 2.07
CA PRO A 217 3.12 9.81 3.22
C PRO A 217 2.28 11.02 2.81
N MET A 218 2.52 11.56 1.61
CA MET A 218 1.74 12.67 1.08
C MET A 218 0.29 12.26 0.83
N LEU A 219 0.06 11.13 0.17
CA LEU A 219 -1.29 10.62 -0.05
C LEU A 219 -2.04 10.39 1.28
N ALA A 220 -1.37 9.82 2.27
CA ALA A 220 -1.96 9.60 3.59
C ALA A 220 -2.34 10.92 4.28
N THR A 221 -1.47 11.93 4.21
CA THR A 221 -1.71 13.27 4.73
C THR A 221 -2.90 13.94 4.05
N LEU A 222 -2.92 13.96 2.71
CA LEU A 222 -3.99 14.55 1.91
C LEU A 222 -5.33 13.85 2.12
N SER A 223 -5.34 12.51 2.20
CA SER A 223 -6.53 11.73 2.50
C SER A 223 -7.11 12.11 3.87
N LYS A 224 -6.25 12.27 4.87
CA LYS A 224 -6.65 12.63 6.20
C LYS A 224 -7.22 14.05 6.27
N ILE A 225 -6.60 15.02 5.60
CA ILE A 225 -7.11 16.40 5.48
C ILE A 225 -8.47 16.41 4.78
N SER A 226 -8.62 15.66 3.70
CA SER A 226 -9.88 15.57 2.96
C SER A 226 -11.05 15.04 3.82
N LEU A 227 -10.76 14.20 4.81
CA LEU A 227 -11.77 13.70 5.75
C LEU A 227 -12.04 14.67 6.90
N MET A 228 -11.01 15.37 7.38
CA MET A 228 -11.09 16.15 8.64
C MET A 228 -11.44 17.61 8.45
N ASP A 229 -11.03 18.24 7.33
CA ASP A 229 -11.17 19.68 7.20
C ASP A 229 -12.62 20.07 6.89
N PRO A 230 -13.29 20.78 7.82
CA PRO A 230 -14.69 21.18 7.65
C PRO A 230 -14.89 22.23 6.55
N ASN A 231 -13.83 22.93 6.13
CA ASN A 231 -13.87 23.89 5.03
C ASN A 231 -13.89 23.22 3.66
N LEU A 232 -13.56 21.93 3.60
CA LEU A 232 -13.65 21.15 2.38
C LEU A 232 -15.04 20.50 2.27
N ALA A 233 -15.61 20.51 1.07
CA ALA A 233 -16.89 19.81 0.81
C ALA A 233 -16.83 18.30 1.13
N THR A 234 -15.63 17.74 1.09
CA THR A 234 -15.33 16.33 1.36
C THR A 234 -15.17 16.00 2.85
N GLY A 235 -15.01 17.00 3.72
CA GLY A 235 -14.88 16.80 5.16
C GLY A 235 -16.10 16.13 5.74
N ILE A 236 -15.92 15.04 6.47
CA ILE A 236 -17.00 14.25 7.09
C ILE A 236 -16.96 14.25 8.61
N ILE A 237 -15.79 14.52 9.19
CA ILE A 237 -15.64 14.59 10.65
C ILE A 237 -16.43 15.80 11.18
N GLY A 238 -17.26 15.59 12.19
CA GLY A 238 -18.17 16.60 12.73
C GLY A 238 -19.55 16.68 12.03
N LYS A 239 -19.77 15.91 10.94
CA LYS A 239 -21.09 15.79 10.31
C LYS A 239 -21.96 14.73 11.01
N SER A 240 -23.26 14.75 10.73
CA SER A 240 -24.16 13.72 11.22
C SER A 240 -23.78 12.34 10.67
N ILE A 241 -23.78 11.33 11.54
CA ILE A 241 -23.50 9.94 11.15
C ILE A 241 -24.45 9.46 10.05
N THR A 242 -25.72 9.87 10.10
CA THR A 242 -26.72 9.53 9.08
C THR A 242 -26.40 10.12 7.71
N GLU A 243 -25.87 11.34 7.67
CA GLU A 243 -25.38 11.96 6.43
C GLU A 243 -24.19 11.19 5.84
N VAL A 244 -23.23 10.83 6.69
CA VAL A 244 -22.04 10.08 6.23
C VAL A 244 -22.41 8.69 5.74
N GLN A 245 -23.33 8.01 6.42
CA GLN A 245 -23.83 6.70 6.02
C GLN A 245 -24.66 6.73 4.72
N ALA A 246 -25.22 7.89 4.35
CA ALA A 246 -25.94 8.08 3.09
C ALA A 246 -25.02 8.32 1.88
N LEU A 247 -23.72 8.56 2.07
CA LEU A 247 -22.78 8.79 0.98
C LEU A 247 -22.57 7.50 0.18
N ASP A 248 -22.71 7.58 -1.15
CA ASP A 248 -22.59 6.43 -2.06
C ASP A 248 -21.24 5.72 -1.90
N TRP A 249 -20.15 6.51 -1.85
CA TRP A 249 -18.81 5.93 -1.68
C TRP A 249 -18.67 5.19 -0.34
N TYR A 250 -19.25 5.72 0.75
CA TYR A 250 -19.21 5.06 2.05
C TYR A 250 -19.96 3.72 2.01
N GLN A 251 -21.15 3.69 1.41
CA GLN A 251 -21.94 2.47 1.30
C GLN A 251 -21.20 1.35 0.56
N ASN A 252 -20.56 1.67 -0.56
CA ASN A 252 -19.77 0.72 -1.34
C ASN A 252 -18.62 0.11 -0.52
N TRP A 253 -17.86 0.95 0.18
CA TRP A 253 -16.73 0.51 1.01
C TRP A 253 -17.18 -0.22 2.27
N ASN A 254 -18.33 0.14 2.83
CA ASN A 254 -18.92 -0.56 3.99
C ASN A 254 -19.45 -1.95 3.60
N GLN A 255 -20.11 -2.11 2.46
CA GLN A 255 -20.52 -3.42 1.92
C GLN A 255 -19.34 -4.34 1.72
N ALA A 256 -18.22 -3.82 1.24
CA ALA A 256 -16.95 -4.54 1.12
C ALA A 256 -16.27 -4.84 2.48
N LYS A 257 -16.85 -4.38 3.61
CA LYS A 257 -16.29 -4.51 4.97
C LYS A 257 -14.90 -3.89 5.13
N LEU A 258 -14.65 -2.81 4.39
CA LEU A 258 -13.38 -2.09 4.38
C LEU A 258 -13.46 -0.75 5.10
N MET A 259 -14.67 -0.27 5.36
CA MET A 259 -14.97 0.90 6.18
C MET A 259 -16.11 0.61 7.14
N PHE A 260 -16.11 1.31 8.27
CA PHE A 260 -17.14 1.19 9.30
C PHE A 260 -17.23 2.48 10.10
N VAL A 261 -18.45 2.92 10.38
CA VAL A 261 -18.76 4.08 11.20
C VAL A 261 -19.73 3.65 12.29
N SER A 262 -19.47 4.07 13.52
CA SER A 262 -20.33 3.78 14.65
C SER A 262 -20.39 4.98 15.59
N ASP A 263 -21.55 5.26 16.14
CA ASP A 263 -21.75 6.26 17.19
C ASP A 263 -21.61 5.57 18.55
N PHE A 264 -20.48 5.74 19.20
CA PHE A 264 -20.22 5.10 20.49
C PHE A 264 -20.72 5.93 21.68
N ASN A 265 -20.81 7.23 21.53
CA ASN A 265 -21.23 8.14 22.59
C ASN A 265 -22.71 8.59 22.47
N GLY A 266 -23.39 8.25 21.36
CA GLY A 266 -24.80 8.55 21.11
C GLY A 266 -25.08 10.03 20.81
N ASN A 267 -24.06 10.80 20.38
CA ASN A 267 -24.22 12.22 20.09
C ASN A 267 -24.71 12.50 18.65
N GLY A 268 -24.75 11.47 17.78
CA GLY A 268 -25.18 11.55 16.39
C GLY A 268 -24.21 12.27 15.46
N THR A 269 -23.04 12.69 15.93
CA THR A 269 -21.99 13.36 15.14
C THR A 269 -20.76 12.48 15.02
N LEU A 270 -20.19 12.40 13.82
CA LEU A 270 -19.03 11.55 13.57
C LEU A 270 -17.76 12.16 14.16
N GLU A 271 -17.14 11.44 15.07
CA GLU A 271 -15.84 11.77 15.66
C GLU A 271 -14.69 10.98 15.02
N LEU A 272 -13.45 11.43 15.24
CA LEU A 272 -12.24 10.79 14.68
C LEU A 272 -12.05 9.34 15.11
N ASN A 273 -12.47 9.00 16.32
CA ASN A 273 -12.36 7.67 16.90
C ASN A 273 -13.50 6.72 16.49
N GLU A 274 -14.52 7.23 15.78
CA GLU A 274 -15.71 6.52 15.34
C GLU A 274 -15.69 6.14 13.87
N PHE A 275 -14.70 6.63 13.12
CA PHE A 275 -14.46 6.27 11.73
C PHE A 275 -13.32 5.24 11.64
N PHE A 276 -13.65 4.09 11.08
CA PHE A 276 -12.73 2.96 10.93
C PHE A 276 -12.52 2.61 9.46
N MET A 277 -11.28 2.38 9.08
CA MET A 277 -10.91 1.98 7.72
C MET A 277 -9.82 0.92 7.74
N LYS A 278 -9.87 -0.01 6.78
CA LYS A 278 -8.78 -0.95 6.56
C LYS A 278 -7.60 -0.23 5.91
N GLY A 279 -6.40 -0.37 6.47
CA GLY A 279 -5.21 0.34 5.97
C GLY A 279 -4.92 0.08 4.48
N SER A 280 -5.24 -1.11 3.96
CA SER A 280 -5.10 -1.43 2.53
C SER A 280 -6.12 -0.73 1.63
N ALA A 281 -7.23 -0.22 2.17
CA ALA A 281 -8.26 0.48 1.41
C ALA A 281 -7.97 1.97 1.23
N VAL A 282 -7.13 2.57 2.07
CA VAL A 282 -6.86 4.02 2.07
C VAL A 282 -6.51 4.55 0.68
N VAL A 283 -5.54 3.92 0.00
CA VAL A 283 -5.09 4.36 -1.33
C VAL A 283 -6.21 4.29 -2.36
N LEU A 284 -7.02 3.24 -2.32
CA LEU A 284 -8.09 2.99 -3.28
C LEU A 284 -9.30 3.91 -3.05
N ALA A 285 -9.62 4.18 -1.79
CA ALA A 285 -10.75 5.00 -1.40
C ALA A 285 -10.47 6.51 -1.47
N THR A 286 -9.21 6.91 -1.36
CA THR A 286 -8.82 8.34 -1.34
C THR A 286 -9.38 9.15 -2.51
N PRO A 287 -9.39 8.69 -3.77
CA PRO A 287 -9.98 9.46 -4.86
C PRO A 287 -11.48 9.72 -4.68
N GLU A 288 -12.23 8.74 -4.20
CA GLU A 288 -13.67 8.87 -3.95
C GLU A 288 -13.94 9.77 -2.74
N ILE A 289 -13.19 9.61 -1.65
CA ILE A 289 -13.24 10.47 -0.47
C ILE A 289 -12.96 11.92 -0.85
N ALA A 290 -11.98 12.16 -1.71
CA ALA A 290 -11.60 13.49 -2.16
C ALA A 290 -12.50 14.05 -3.30
N GLY A 291 -13.57 13.34 -3.67
CA GLY A 291 -14.52 13.78 -4.69
C GLY A 291 -13.94 13.85 -6.09
N LEU A 292 -12.92 13.03 -6.41
CA LEU A 292 -12.33 12.99 -7.74
C LEU A 292 -13.26 12.28 -8.75
N PRO A 293 -13.12 12.58 -10.06
CA PRO A 293 -13.87 11.89 -11.10
C PRO A 293 -13.69 10.37 -11.07
N TYR A 294 -14.73 9.60 -11.36
CA TYR A 294 -14.73 8.13 -11.38
C TYR A 294 -13.62 7.52 -12.25
N VAL A 295 -13.20 8.21 -13.31
CA VAL A 295 -12.08 7.77 -14.17
C VAL A 295 -10.80 7.64 -13.37
N ILE A 296 -10.58 8.54 -12.40
CA ILE A 296 -9.38 8.50 -11.53
C ILE A 296 -9.49 7.37 -10.52
N SER A 297 -10.66 7.15 -9.92
CA SER A 297 -10.90 6.01 -9.03
C SER A 297 -10.68 4.68 -9.77
N GLY A 298 -11.19 4.55 -10.99
CA GLY A 298 -10.96 3.39 -11.85
C GLY A 298 -9.47 3.21 -12.21
N LEU A 299 -8.76 4.29 -12.49
CA LEU A 299 -7.31 4.24 -12.75
C LEU A 299 -6.52 3.80 -11.51
N VAL A 300 -6.91 4.28 -10.31
CA VAL A 300 -6.27 3.86 -9.05
C VAL A 300 -6.55 2.39 -8.76
N ALA A 301 -7.76 1.91 -9.00
CA ALA A 301 -8.08 0.49 -8.89
C ALA A 301 -7.26 -0.37 -9.86
N ALA A 302 -7.13 0.06 -11.13
CA ALA A 302 -6.28 -0.59 -12.12
C ALA A 302 -4.80 -0.58 -11.70
N GLY A 303 -4.31 0.53 -11.15
CA GLY A 303 -2.96 0.64 -10.58
C GLY A 303 -2.73 -0.28 -9.40
N GLY A 304 -3.71 -0.39 -8.51
CA GLY A 304 -3.70 -1.33 -7.40
C GLY A 304 -3.65 -2.79 -7.85
N MET A 305 -4.47 -3.16 -8.85
CA MET A 305 -4.40 -4.48 -9.49
C MET A 305 -3.04 -4.73 -10.14
N ALA A 306 -2.51 -3.75 -10.86
CA ALA A 306 -1.20 -3.84 -11.48
C ALA A 306 -0.07 -4.04 -10.45
N ALA A 307 -0.20 -3.46 -9.26
CA ALA A 307 0.75 -3.64 -8.16
C ALA A 307 0.65 -5.03 -7.51
N ALA A 308 -0.55 -5.61 -7.47
CA ALA A 308 -0.82 -6.89 -6.81
C ALA A 308 -0.51 -8.11 -7.71
N MET A 309 -0.50 -7.95 -9.02
CA MET A 309 -0.13 -8.98 -10.01
C MET A 309 1.38 -9.00 -10.29
#